data_59776f98be4fc1be6a413ce1a02b36c6
#
_entry.id   59776f98be4fc1be6a413ce1a02b36c6
#
_cell.length_a   1.000
_cell.length_b   1.000
_cell.length_c   1.000
_cell.angle_alpha   90.00
_cell.angle_beta   90.00
_cell.angle_gamma   90.00
#
_symmetry.space_group_name_H-M   'P 1'
#
loop_
_entity.id
_entity.type
_entity.pdbx_description
1 polymer ?
#
loop_
_entity_poly.entity_id
_entity_poly.type
_entity_poly.pdbx_seq_one_letter_code
_entity_poly.pdbx_strand_id
1 'polypeptide(L)'
;MKYVTWVIFVIGLCYFDLYAQREMLRIYGKDTSIVNYPLNQVDSIVHYTIQKGSVITTGPASITGQSAYCGGKVVSDGVGTISEVGLCWNIKPNPTISNARMKCDNIDSSFNCMIAGLNRKSTYYVKAYIINEAGVSYGNEVIVNTSSSGGTLIHQGYEYNTFLGCDGNEWLQENLKSVVFQNGDSIKQVNSFTEIKEAFDNKIPAWCYYGFDEKNDSVYGKLYNYWAVMDKRNLEPFGWNISNISLLDCLGGDTLAGGKMKTIGTLENGDGYWYSPNIDASNISGFSGQPGGMATADPSFSPKGFYGLNEIGNWWIVYYPNDSKSIYTNSALLVLWSGMGIVSSGRDKKSLASVRCVKKK
;
A
#
# COMPACT_ATOMS: atom_id res chain seq x y z
N MET A 1 5.18 -40.74 -18.79
CA MET A 1 6.30 -41.41 -18.11
C MET A 1 7.49 -41.45 -19.08
N LYS A 2 8.45 -40.53 -18.92
CA LYS A 2 9.70 -40.55 -19.68
C LYS A 2 10.81 -40.79 -18.67
N TYR A 3 11.38 -41.99 -18.75
CA TYR A 3 12.55 -42.35 -17.97
C TYR A 3 13.77 -41.62 -18.54
N VAL A 4 14.47 -40.86 -17.71
CA VAL A 4 15.79 -40.32 -18.04
C VAL A 4 16.82 -41.32 -17.53
N THR A 5 17.43 -42.02 -18.47
CA THR A 5 18.52 -42.97 -18.18
C THR A 5 19.81 -42.16 -18.02
N TRP A 6 20.42 -42.25 -16.86
CA TRP A 6 21.74 -41.69 -16.60
C TRP A 6 22.79 -42.74 -16.96
N VAL A 7 23.62 -42.39 -17.89
CA VAL A 7 24.78 -43.21 -18.22
C VAL A 7 25.99 -42.65 -17.48
N ILE A 8 26.46 -43.38 -16.48
CA ILE A 8 27.75 -43.12 -15.84
C ILE A 8 28.79 -43.91 -16.64
N PHE A 9 29.64 -43.23 -17.40
CA PHE A 9 30.80 -43.86 -18.01
C PHE A 9 31.97 -43.77 -17.03
N VAL A 10 32.36 -44.93 -16.48
CA VAL A 10 33.66 -45.12 -15.85
C VAL A 10 34.59 -45.71 -16.90
N ILE A 11 35.47 -44.90 -17.44
CA ILE A 11 36.56 -45.40 -18.31
C ILE A 11 37.79 -45.52 -17.48
N GLY A 12 38.11 -46.76 -17.09
CA GLY A 12 39.41 -47.13 -16.60
C GLY A 12 40.32 -47.49 -17.76
N LEU A 13 41.33 -46.71 -18.00
CA LEU A 13 42.49 -47.12 -18.82
C LEU A 13 43.75 -46.94 -18.02
N CYS A 14 44.38 -48.09 -17.66
CA CYS A 14 45.70 -48.10 -17.06
C CYS A 14 46.74 -47.81 -18.15
N TYR A 15 47.49 -46.71 -17.99
CA TYR A 15 48.84 -46.57 -18.51
C TYR A 15 49.69 -45.91 -17.44
N PHE A 16 50.80 -46.52 -17.07
CA PHE A 16 51.76 -46.07 -16.12
C PHE A 16 52.46 -44.81 -16.66
N ASP A 17 52.16 -43.67 -16.04
CA ASP A 17 53.10 -42.56 -15.95
C ASP A 17 52.88 -41.82 -14.62
N LEU A 18 53.96 -41.50 -13.96
CA LEU A 18 54.05 -40.94 -12.58
C LEU A 18 53.53 -39.46 -12.50
N TYR A 19 52.27 -39.25 -12.77
CA TYR A 19 51.56 -38.02 -12.37
C TYR A 19 50.32 -38.40 -11.59
N ALA A 20 50.20 -37.87 -10.39
CA ALA A 20 49.06 -38.09 -9.54
C ALA A 20 47.76 -37.72 -10.31
N GLN A 21 47.06 -38.71 -10.86
CA GLN A 21 45.75 -38.51 -11.45
C GLN A 21 44.78 -38.11 -10.35
N ARG A 22 44.32 -36.89 -10.40
CA ARG A 22 43.20 -36.43 -9.53
C ARG A 22 41.90 -36.98 -10.12
N GLU A 23 41.28 -37.92 -9.44
CA GLU A 23 39.93 -38.36 -9.77
C GLU A 23 38.95 -37.22 -9.53
N MET A 24 38.15 -36.90 -10.52
CA MET A 24 37.23 -35.77 -10.49
C MET A 24 35.82 -36.22 -10.86
N LEU A 25 34.83 -35.84 -10.09
CA LEU A 25 33.42 -35.87 -10.46
C LEU A 25 33.13 -34.68 -11.37
N ARG A 26 32.65 -34.95 -12.60
CA ARG A 26 32.25 -33.89 -13.53
C ARG A 26 30.73 -33.89 -13.69
N ILE A 27 30.10 -32.76 -13.37
CA ILE A 27 28.67 -32.55 -13.50
C ILE A 27 28.42 -31.63 -14.67
N TYR A 28 27.57 -32.05 -15.59
CA TYR A 28 27.12 -31.26 -16.75
C TYR A 28 25.77 -30.64 -16.44
N GLY A 29 25.69 -29.31 -16.40
CA GLY A 29 24.44 -28.59 -16.29
C GLY A 29 23.64 -28.57 -17.60
N LYS A 30 22.33 -28.45 -17.52
CA LYS A 30 21.46 -28.31 -18.71
C LYS A 30 21.73 -27.00 -19.50
N ASP A 31 22.31 -26.04 -18.88
CA ASP A 31 22.75 -24.74 -19.40
C ASP A 31 24.17 -24.78 -20.02
N THR A 32 24.71 -25.99 -20.27
CA THR A 32 26.08 -26.23 -20.73
C THR A 32 27.20 -25.93 -19.69
N SER A 33 26.83 -25.58 -18.49
CA SER A 33 27.82 -25.41 -17.40
C SER A 33 28.47 -26.76 -17.05
N ILE A 34 29.76 -26.71 -16.68
CA ILE A 34 30.52 -27.88 -16.24
C ILE A 34 31.14 -27.56 -14.90
N VAL A 35 30.83 -28.37 -13.89
CA VAL A 35 31.43 -28.24 -12.56
C VAL A 35 32.23 -29.52 -12.28
N ASN A 36 33.49 -29.36 -11.79
CA ASN A 36 34.38 -30.46 -11.48
C ASN A 36 34.66 -30.46 -9.96
N TYR A 37 34.43 -31.59 -9.30
CA TYR A 37 34.72 -31.81 -7.91
C TYR A 37 35.79 -32.87 -7.73
N PRO A 38 36.87 -32.71 -6.95
CA PRO A 38 37.78 -33.77 -6.59
C PRO A 38 37.04 -34.88 -5.84
N LEU A 39 37.16 -36.13 -6.28
CA LEU A 39 36.43 -37.28 -5.70
C LEU A 39 36.72 -37.45 -4.20
N ASN A 40 37.90 -37.12 -3.76
CA ASN A 40 38.29 -37.16 -2.33
C ASN A 40 37.58 -36.09 -1.48
N GLN A 41 36.80 -35.20 -2.07
CA GLN A 41 35.96 -34.21 -1.41
C GLN A 41 34.47 -34.49 -1.49
N VAL A 42 34.10 -35.63 -2.09
CA VAL A 42 32.72 -36.04 -2.29
C VAL A 42 32.45 -37.26 -1.40
N ASP A 43 31.72 -37.07 -0.35
CA ASP A 43 31.30 -38.15 0.55
C ASP A 43 30.09 -38.89 0.03
N SER A 44 29.16 -38.20 -0.59
CA SER A 44 27.95 -38.80 -1.14
C SER A 44 27.35 -37.94 -2.27
N ILE A 45 26.60 -38.55 -3.16
CA ILE A 45 25.78 -37.88 -4.17
C ILE A 45 24.35 -38.26 -3.88
N VAL A 46 23.55 -37.23 -3.54
CA VAL A 46 22.12 -37.41 -3.27
C VAL A 46 21.31 -36.66 -4.32
N HIS A 47 20.38 -37.36 -4.95
CA HIS A 47 19.40 -36.73 -5.83
C HIS A 47 18.12 -36.49 -5.05
N TYR A 48 17.66 -35.24 -5.04
CA TYR A 48 16.38 -34.88 -4.45
C TYR A 48 15.60 -33.95 -5.39
N THR A 49 14.28 -33.96 -5.27
CA THR A 49 13.41 -33.07 -6.02
C THR A 49 12.92 -31.97 -5.06
N ILE A 50 13.23 -30.72 -5.39
CA ILE A 50 12.70 -29.59 -4.65
C ILE A 50 11.19 -29.55 -4.85
N GLN A 51 10.46 -29.55 -3.75
CA GLN A 51 9.01 -29.40 -3.70
C GLN A 51 8.65 -28.07 -3.09
N LYS A 52 7.42 -27.65 -3.29
CA LYS A 52 6.91 -26.47 -2.55
C LYS A 52 6.96 -26.77 -1.06
N GLY A 53 7.44 -25.83 -0.29
CA GLY A 53 7.40 -25.91 1.16
C GLY A 53 5.96 -25.91 1.69
N SER A 54 5.79 -26.04 2.99
CA SER A 54 4.49 -25.97 3.63
C SER A 54 4.53 -25.09 4.89
N VAL A 55 3.46 -24.36 5.12
CA VAL A 55 3.31 -23.41 6.22
C VAL A 55 1.91 -23.52 6.82
N ILE A 56 1.81 -23.28 8.11
CA ILE A 56 0.52 -23.15 8.82
C ILE A 56 0.39 -21.68 9.23
N THR A 57 -0.73 -21.07 8.91
CA THR A 57 -1.05 -19.72 9.41
C THR A 57 -1.38 -19.83 10.90
N THR A 58 -0.69 -19.05 11.73
CA THR A 58 -1.03 -18.92 13.15
C THR A 58 -2.01 -17.78 13.32
N GLY A 59 -3.07 -18.04 14.09
CA GLY A 59 -4.19 -17.12 14.26
C GLY A 59 -3.78 -15.81 14.91
N PRO A 60 -4.64 -14.78 14.89
CA PRO A 60 -4.30 -13.49 15.42
C PRO A 60 -4.05 -13.55 16.93
N ALA A 61 -2.86 -13.17 17.35
CA ALA A 61 -2.48 -13.05 18.76
C ALA A 61 -2.98 -11.73 19.37
N SER A 62 -3.17 -10.69 18.55
CA SER A 62 -3.70 -9.39 18.95
C SER A 62 -4.42 -8.76 17.75
N ILE A 63 -5.56 -8.15 18.02
CA ILE A 63 -6.36 -7.41 17.01
C ILE A 63 -6.71 -6.06 17.59
N THR A 64 -6.52 -5.01 16.78
CA THR A 64 -7.01 -3.65 17.07
C THR A 64 -8.07 -3.24 16.05
N GLY A 65 -8.50 -1.99 16.08
CA GLY A 65 -9.37 -1.44 15.03
C GLY A 65 -8.70 -1.37 13.64
N GLN A 66 -7.36 -1.33 13.59
CA GLN A 66 -6.62 -1.06 12.35
C GLN A 66 -5.40 -1.96 12.13
N SER A 67 -5.17 -2.91 13.03
CA SER A 67 -4.05 -3.84 12.92
C SER A 67 -4.38 -5.20 13.48
N ALA A 68 -3.64 -6.22 13.06
CA ALA A 68 -3.64 -7.54 13.68
C ALA A 68 -2.24 -8.13 13.68
N TYR A 69 -1.90 -8.84 14.74
CA TYR A 69 -0.65 -9.56 14.88
C TYR A 69 -0.88 -11.03 14.53
N CYS A 70 -0.39 -11.45 13.38
CA CYS A 70 -0.55 -12.81 12.85
C CYS A 70 0.82 -13.40 12.51
N GLY A 71 0.86 -14.69 12.21
CA GLY A 71 2.12 -15.32 11.87
C GLY A 71 1.97 -16.58 11.04
N GLY A 72 3.08 -17.28 10.90
CA GLY A 72 3.16 -18.57 10.25
C GLY A 72 4.17 -19.49 10.94
N LYS A 73 3.87 -20.79 10.90
CA LYS A 73 4.81 -21.85 11.28
C LYS A 73 5.20 -22.62 10.04
N VAL A 74 6.48 -22.58 9.70
CA VAL A 74 7.04 -23.40 8.61
C VAL A 74 7.01 -24.86 9.03
N VAL A 75 6.36 -25.70 8.24
CA VAL A 75 6.26 -27.14 8.49
C VAL A 75 7.34 -27.88 7.69
N SER A 76 7.61 -27.41 6.47
CA SER A 76 8.64 -27.96 5.60
C SER A 76 9.15 -26.89 4.64
N ASP A 77 10.44 -26.90 4.35
CA ASP A 77 11.07 -26.08 3.29
C ASP A 77 10.92 -26.68 1.88
N GLY A 78 10.43 -27.95 1.79
CA GLY A 78 10.33 -28.67 0.53
C GLY A 78 11.66 -29.14 -0.03
N VAL A 79 12.67 -29.28 0.82
CA VAL A 79 14.08 -29.59 0.46
C VAL A 79 14.68 -28.47 -0.42
N GLY A 80 14.17 -27.27 -0.30
CA GLY A 80 14.64 -26.07 -1.00
C GLY A 80 15.01 -24.95 -0.05
N THR A 81 15.52 -23.86 -0.58
CA THR A 81 15.82 -22.65 0.20
C THR A 81 14.62 -21.74 0.25
N ILE A 82 14.12 -21.44 1.46
CA ILE A 82 13.07 -20.44 1.61
C ILE A 82 13.66 -19.05 1.37
N SER A 83 13.20 -18.39 0.32
CA SER A 83 13.64 -17.04 -0.05
C SER A 83 12.81 -15.93 0.59
N GLU A 84 11.53 -16.23 0.92
CA GLU A 84 10.62 -15.27 1.53
C GLU A 84 9.55 -15.97 2.38
N VAL A 85 9.22 -15.36 3.51
CA VAL A 85 8.07 -15.70 4.34
C VAL A 85 7.24 -14.44 4.56
N GLY A 86 5.92 -14.59 4.72
CA GLY A 86 5.08 -13.42 4.95
C GLY A 86 3.62 -13.75 5.18
N LEU A 87 2.83 -12.69 5.22
CA LEU A 87 1.37 -12.72 5.33
C LEU A 87 0.75 -12.06 4.11
N CYS A 88 -0.35 -12.63 3.61
CA CYS A 88 -1.21 -11.97 2.64
C CYS A 88 -2.65 -11.92 3.17
N TRP A 89 -3.40 -10.86 2.81
CA TRP A 89 -4.75 -10.67 3.30
C TRP A 89 -5.66 -9.97 2.30
N ASN A 90 -6.95 -10.18 2.44
CA ASN A 90 -8.00 -9.51 1.66
C ASN A 90 -9.30 -9.47 2.48
N ILE A 91 -10.23 -8.61 2.09
CA ILE A 91 -11.63 -8.62 2.57
C ILE A 91 -12.45 -9.77 1.96
N LYS A 92 -11.97 -10.39 0.89
CA LYS A 92 -12.54 -11.60 0.27
C LYS A 92 -11.76 -12.83 0.72
N PRO A 93 -12.43 -14.00 0.85
CA PRO A 93 -11.76 -15.26 1.16
C PRO A 93 -10.68 -15.65 0.14
N ASN A 94 -9.76 -16.52 0.58
CA ASN A 94 -8.67 -17.06 -0.21
C ASN A 94 -7.66 -16.02 -0.75
N PRO A 95 -7.08 -15.15 0.11
CA PRO A 95 -6.03 -14.23 -0.30
C PRO A 95 -4.80 -14.97 -0.83
N THR A 96 -4.12 -14.32 -1.75
CA THR A 96 -2.87 -14.76 -2.37
C THR A 96 -1.85 -13.63 -2.29
N ILE A 97 -0.60 -13.89 -2.70
CA ILE A 97 0.43 -12.85 -2.76
C ILE A 97 0.15 -11.75 -3.80
N SER A 98 -0.87 -11.91 -4.65
CA SER A 98 -1.35 -10.85 -5.56
C SER A 98 -2.27 -9.83 -4.86
N ASN A 99 -2.75 -10.14 -3.65
CA ASN A 99 -3.50 -9.22 -2.80
C ASN A 99 -2.55 -8.41 -1.90
N ALA A 100 -3.10 -7.70 -0.92
CA ALA A 100 -2.27 -7.07 0.09
C ALA A 100 -1.38 -8.11 0.77
N ARG A 101 -0.08 -7.79 0.88
CA ARG A 101 0.88 -8.70 1.49
C ARG A 101 1.98 -7.93 2.24
N MET A 102 2.62 -8.63 3.15
CA MET A 102 3.80 -8.16 3.86
C MET A 102 4.82 -9.29 3.93
N LYS A 103 6.06 -8.99 3.60
CA LYS A 103 7.20 -9.84 3.90
C LYS A 103 7.53 -9.71 5.39
N CYS A 104 7.84 -10.82 6.04
CA CYS A 104 8.30 -10.85 7.42
C CYS A 104 9.83 -11.04 7.47
N ASP A 105 10.47 -10.41 8.46
CA ASP A 105 11.96 -10.30 8.47
C ASP A 105 12.68 -11.57 8.92
N ASN A 106 12.01 -12.49 9.63
CA ASN A 106 12.63 -13.73 10.12
C ASN A 106 12.17 -14.94 9.31
N ILE A 107 13.13 -15.63 8.67
CA ILE A 107 12.94 -16.91 7.96
C ILE A 107 13.25 -18.09 8.89
N ASP A 108 12.82 -18.04 10.15
CA ASP A 108 12.93 -19.14 11.10
C ASP A 108 11.76 -20.12 10.98
N SER A 109 11.76 -21.15 11.80
CA SER A 109 10.69 -22.16 11.86
C SER A 109 9.30 -21.56 12.18
N SER A 110 9.25 -20.34 12.71
CA SER A 110 8.03 -19.57 12.93
C SER A 110 8.33 -18.07 12.79
N PHE A 111 7.37 -17.33 12.26
CA PHE A 111 7.46 -15.88 12.10
C PHE A 111 6.13 -15.24 12.52
N ASN A 112 6.23 -14.00 12.99
CA ASN A 112 5.08 -13.19 13.35
C ASN A 112 5.26 -11.77 12.81
N CYS A 113 4.19 -11.21 12.27
CA CYS A 113 4.17 -9.87 11.71
C CYS A 113 2.91 -9.13 12.10
N MET A 114 3.00 -7.82 12.17
CA MET A 114 1.83 -6.97 12.40
C MET A 114 1.32 -6.45 11.05
N ILE A 115 0.17 -6.96 10.62
CA ILE A 115 -0.56 -6.32 9.51
C ILE A 115 -1.24 -5.07 10.04
N ALA A 116 -1.07 -3.95 9.33
CA ALA A 116 -1.57 -2.63 9.74
C ALA A 116 -2.35 -1.97 8.59
N GLY A 117 -2.98 -0.84 8.86
CA GLY A 117 -3.78 -0.13 7.87
C GLY A 117 -5.11 -0.81 7.53
N LEU A 118 -5.58 -1.70 8.41
CA LEU A 118 -6.88 -2.35 8.26
C LEU A 118 -8.01 -1.35 8.54
N ASN A 119 -9.14 -1.54 7.87
CA ASN A 119 -10.36 -0.79 8.19
C ASN A 119 -10.98 -1.32 9.48
N ARG A 120 -11.59 -0.44 10.25
CA ARG A 120 -12.33 -0.81 11.46
C ARG A 120 -13.63 -1.53 11.13
N LYS A 121 -14.15 -2.31 12.11
CA LYS A 121 -15.40 -3.08 11.96
C LYS A 121 -15.43 -3.92 10.67
N SER A 122 -14.28 -4.45 10.27
CA SER A 122 -14.11 -5.14 9.00
C SER A 122 -13.58 -6.55 9.21
N THR A 123 -14.02 -7.46 8.36
CA THR A 123 -13.52 -8.83 8.33
C THR A 123 -12.43 -8.96 7.26
N TYR A 124 -11.28 -9.48 7.66
CA TYR A 124 -10.18 -9.82 6.77
C TYR A 124 -9.89 -11.31 6.84
N TYR A 125 -9.53 -11.86 5.70
CA TYR A 125 -9.03 -13.22 5.56
C TYR A 125 -7.52 -13.13 5.40
N VAL A 126 -6.78 -13.89 6.19
CA VAL A 126 -5.31 -13.82 6.27
C VAL A 126 -4.72 -15.21 6.05
N LYS A 127 -3.67 -15.30 5.24
CA LYS A 127 -2.86 -16.51 5.08
C LYS A 127 -1.39 -16.20 5.23
N ALA A 128 -0.67 -17.08 5.90
CA ALA A 128 0.77 -17.13 5.82
C ALA A 128 1.19 -17.69 4.46
N TYR A 129 2.31 -17.22 3.93
CA TYR A 129 2.92 -17.79 2.74
C TYR A 129 4.42 -17.97 2.93
N ILE A 130 4.96 -18.92 2.17
CA ILE A 130 6.39 -19.11 1.98
C ILE A 130 6.70 -19.25 0.49
N ILE A 131 7.89 -18.82 0.10
CA ILE A 131 8.41 -18.95 -1.27
C ILE A 131 9.74 -19.69 -1.23
N ASN A 132 9.86 -20.74 -2.02
CA ASN A 132 11.10 -21.42 -2.33
C ASN A 132 11.26 -21.55 -3.86
N GLU A 133 12.29 -22.25 -4.34
CA GLU A 133 12.58 -22.42 -5.76
C GLU A 133 11.45 -23.16 -6.52
N ALA A 134 10.63 -23.98 -5.84
CA ALA A 134 9.48 -24.66 -6.44
C ALA A 134 8.22 -23.79 -6.49
N GLY A 135 8.24 -22.59 -5.87
CA GLY A 135 7.17 -21.61 -5.91
C GLY A 135 6.53 -21.30 -4.56
N VAL A 136 5.36 -20.67 -4.62
CA VAL A 136 4.62 -20.18 -3.44
C VAL A 136 3.76 -21.25 -2.83
N SER A 137 3.75 -21.31 -1.49
CA SER A 137 2.80 -22.09 -0.70
C SER A 137 2.07 -21.20 0.31
N TYR A 138 0.84 -21.55 0.61
CA TYR A 138 -0.01 -20.83 1.54
C TYR A 138 -0.45 -21.76 2.68
N GLY A 139 -0.55 -21.17 3.87
CA GLY A 139 -1.18 -21.81 5.03
C GLY A 139 -2.70 -21.83 4.95
N ASN A 140 -3.31 -22.39 6.00
CA ASN A 140 -4.74 -22.27 6.22
C ASN A 140 -5.15 -20.79 6.33
N GLU A 141 -6.40 -20.51 6.00
CA GLU A 141 -6.99 -19.18 6.18
C GLU A 141 -7.39 -18.96 7.64
N VAL A 142 -7.09 -17.78 8.17
CA VAL A 142 -7.59 -17.30 9.46
C VAL A 142 -8.37 -16.01 9.27
N ILE A 143 -9.38 -15.81 10.11
CA ILE A 143 -10.25 -14.64 10.06
C ILE A 143 -9.79 -13.62 11.10
N VAL A 144 -9.65 -12.38 10.68
CA VAL A 144 -9.35 -11.22 11.51
C VAL A 144 -10.55 -10.28 11.47
N ASN A 145 -11.25 -10.14 12.58
CA ASN A 145 -12.32 -9.17 12.74
C ASN A 145 -11.77 -7.97 13.50
N THR A 146 -11.55 -6.86 12.79
CA THR A 146 -11.03 -5.64 13.41
C THR A 146 -12.05 -5.04 14.35
N SER A 147 -11.58 -4.58 15.52
CA SER A 147 -12.47 -3.99 16.52
C SER A 147 -12.97 -2.61 16.08
N SER A 148 -14.05 -2.16 16.69
CA SER A 148 -14.51 -0.77 16.60
C SER A 148 -13.67 0.17 17.47
N SER A 149 -12.81 -0.37 18.33
CA SER A 149 -11.97 0.41 19.23
C SER A 149 -10.89 1.18 18.46
N GLY A 150 -10.88 2.45 18.63
CA GLY A 150 -9.99 3.46 18.05
C GLY A 150 -10.68 4.80 18.15
N GLY A 151 -9.96 5.92 17.98
CA GLY A 151 -10.58 7.24 18.02
C GLY A 151 -11.63 7.38 16.93
N THR A 152 -12.70 8.06 17.23
CA THR A 152 -13.65 8.57 16.26
C THR A 152 -13.82 10.05 16.49
N LEU A 153 -14.11 10.76 15.43
CA LEU A 153 -14.47 12.17 15.47
C LEU A 153 -15.86 12.33 14.85
N ILE A 154 -16.80 12.91 15.60
CA ILE A 154 -18.07 13.36 15.02
C ILE A 154 -17.92 14.84 14.67
N HIS A 155 -18.11 15.15 13.39
CA HIS A 155 -18.02 16.54 12.91
C HIS A 155 -19.07 16.78 11.83
N GLN A 156 -19.92 17.80 12.03
CA GLN A 156 -21.04 18.17 11.15
C GLN A 156 -21.94 16.97 10.76
N GLY A 157 -22.22 16.09 11.73
CA GLY A 157 -23.07 14.91 11.55
C GLY A 157 -22.38 13.70 10.90
N TYR A 158 -21.13 13.82 10.46
CA TYR A 158 -20.33 12.71 9.96
C TYR A 158 -19.46 12.10 11.07
N GLU A 159 -19.41 10.77 11.13
CA GLU A 159 -18.47 10.04 11.98
C GLU A 159 -17.24 9.66 11.16
N TYR A 160 -16.09 10.16 11.58
CA TYR A 160 -14.77 9.86 10.98
C TYR A 160 -14.03 8.88 11.88
N ASN A 161 -13.40 7.88 11.27
CA ASN A 161 -12.44 7.05 11.97
C ASN A 161 -11.11 7.79 12.08
N THR A 162 -10.36 7.56 13.16
CA THR A 162 -9.02 8.10 13.32
C THR A 162 -8.00 6.98 13.43
N PHE A 163 -6.75 7.26 13.09
CA PHE A 163 -5.62 6.36 13.29
C PHE A 163 -4.41 7.15 13.80
N LEU A 164 -3.52 6.48 14.51
CA LEU A 164 -2.23 7.03 14.91
C LEU A 164 -1.24 6.77 13.78
N GLY A 165 -0.76 7.83 13.14
CA GLY A 165 0.27 7.74 12.12
C GLY A 165 1.63 7.37 12.71
N CYS A 166 2.54 6.87 11.88
CA CYS A 166 3.93 6.61 12.28
C CYS A 166 4.69 7.90 12.67
N ASP A 167 4.19 9.06 12.26
CA ASP A 167 4.67 10.39 12.67
C ASP A 167 4.24 10.77 14.11
N GLY A 168 3.48 9.90 14.78
CA GLY A 168 2.97 10.08 16.13
C GLY A 168 1.75 10.99 16.23
N ASN A 169 1.20 11.49 15.12
CA ASN A 169 0.01 12.32 15.09
C ASN A 169 -1.26 11.48 14.87
N GLU A 170 -2.40 12.00 15.32
CA GLU A 170 -3.71 11.40 15.06
C GLU A 170 -4.27 11.96 13.75
N TRP A 171 -4.66 11.06 12.82
CA TRP A 171 -5.14 11.40 11.49
C TRP A 171 -6.57 10.93 11.29
N LEU A 172 -7.37 11.68 10.50
CA LEU A 172 -8.63 11.15 9.96
C LEU A 172 -8.34 10.08 8.91
N GLN A 173 -9.14 9.02 8.89
CA GLN A 173 -9.03 7.96 7.89
C GLN A 173 -9.79 8.29 6.60
N GLU A 174 -10.84 9.11 6.70
CA GLU A 174 -11.66 9.55 5.59
C GLU A 174 -11.34 11.00 5.20
N ASN A 175 -11.69 11.37 3.97
CA ASN A 175 -11.60 12.73 3.49
C ASN A 175 -12.66 13.61 4.18
N LEU A 176 -12.31 14.87 4.42
CA LEU A 176 -13.18 15.84 5.07
C LEU A 176 -14.44 16.08 4.24
N LYS A 177 -15.58 16.25 4.93
CA LYS A 177 -16.92 16.49 4.34
C LYS A 177 -17.58 17.78 4.86
N SER A 178 -16.80 18.71 5.41
CA SER A 178 -17.31 19.96 5.95
C SER A 178 -18.04 20.81 4.91
N VAL A 179 -19.19 21.34 5.26
CA VAL A 179 -19.97 22.29 4.47
C VAL A 179 -20.10 23.66 5.10
N VAL A 180 -19.60 23.78 6.35
CA VAL A 180 -19.51 25.05 7.09
C VAL A 180 -18.13 25.19 7.69
N PHE A 181 -17.68 26.43 7.90
CA PHE A 181 -16.47 26.75 8.65
C PHE A 181 -16.68 26.59 10.15
N GLN A 182 -15.60 26.64 10.95
CA GLN A 182 -15.69 26.51 12.41
C GLN A 182 -16.60 27.58 13.07
N ASN A 183 -16.72 28.74 12.45
CA ASN A 183 -17.61 29.82 12.96
C ASN A 183 -19.09 29.64 12.54
N GLY A 184 -19.44 28.57 11.80
CA GLY A 184 -20.79 28.27 11.33
C GLY A 184 -21.16 28.87 9.97
N ASP A 185 -20.30 29.69 9.35
CA ASP A 185 -20.55 30.22 8.01
C ASP A 185 -20.56 29.11 6.96
N SER A 186 -21.52 29.11 6.06
CA SER A 186 -21.61 28.14 4.98
C SER A 186 -20.51 28.32 3.96
N ILE A 187 -19.97 27.21 3.47
CA ILE A 187 -19.05 27.15 2.33
C ILE A 187 -19.87 26.93 1.06
N LYS A 188 -19.64 27.76 0.04
CA LYS A 188 -20.43 27.69 -1.21
C LYS A 188 -20.26 26.32 -1.87
N GLN A 189 -21.35 25.60 -2.10
CA GLN A 189 -21.35 24.47 -3.02
C GLN A 189 -21.40 25.00 -4.46
N VAL A 190 -20.58 24.43 -5.34
CA VAL A 190 -20.59 24.70 -6.79
C VAL A 190 -21.00 23.43 -7.54
N ASN A 191 -21.91 23.60 -8.53
CA ASN A 191 -22.56 22.50 -9.22
C ASN A 191 -22.38 22.57 -10.74
N SER A 192 -21.50 23.45 -11.21
CA SER A 192 -21.17 23.59 -12.63
C SER A 192 -19.73 24.06 -12.81
N PHE A 193 -19.16 23.81 -13.98
CA PHE A 193 -17.83 24.30 -14.34
C PHE A 193 -17.77 25.86 -14.31
N THR A 194 -18.84 26.52 -14.73
CA THR A 194 -18.95 27.98 -14.67
C THR A 194 -18.84 28.48 -13.23
N GLU A 195 -19.54 27.84 -12.30
CA GLU A 195 -19.47 28.20 -10.88
C GLU A 195 -18.09 27.92 -10.25
N ILE A 196 -17.39 26.82 -10.66
CA ILE A 196 -15.99 26.59 -10.26
C ILE A 196 -15.13 27.77 -10.71
N LYS A 197 -15.26 28.19 -11.97
CA LYS A 197 -14.50 29.30 -12.53
C LYS A 197 -14.83 30.63 -11.84
N GLU A 198 -16.09 30.93 -11.61
CA GLU A 198 -16.52 32.11 -10.88
C GLU A 198 -15.98 32.13 -9.45
N ALA A 199 -16.03 31.00 -8.74
CA ALA A 199 -15.48 30.90 -7.39
C ALA A 199 -13.97 31.13 -7.38
N PHE A 200 -13.25 30.65 -8.42
CA PHE A 200 -11.82 30.93 -8.57
C PHE A 200 -11.56 32.42 -8.85
N ASP A 201 -12.21 33.01 -9.86
CA ASP A 201 -11.97 34.38 -10.31
C ASP A 201 -12.28 35.38 -9.17
N ASN A 202 -13.33 35.12 -8.38
CA ASN A 202 -13.78 36.00 -7.29
C ASN A 202 -13.22 35.62 -5.91
N LYS A 203 -12.32 34.62 -5.83
CA LYS A 203 -11.69 34.15 -4.59
C LYS A 203 -12.73 33.69 -3.52
N ILE A 204 -13.81 33.06 -3.98
CA ILE A 204 -14.88 32.57 -3.12
C ILE A 204 -14.49 31.16 -2.61
N PRO A 205 -14.48 30.94 -1.27
CA PRO A 205 -14.37 29.58 -0.71
C PRO A 205 -15.49 28.67 -1.22
N ALA A 206 -15.12 27.52 -1.79
CA ALA A 206 -16.10 26.63 -2.41
C ALA A 206 -15.69 25.16 -2.32
N TRP A 207 -16.70 24.29 -2.43
CA TRP A 207 -16.55 22.86 -2.53
C TRP A 207 -17.49 22.26 -3.58
N CYS A 208 -17.16 21.08 -4.08
CA CYS A 208 -18.06 20.27 -4.92
C CYS A 208 -17.86 18.78 -4.66
N TYR A 209 -18.80 17.97 -5.14
CA TYR A 209 -18.56 16.54 -5.35
C TYR A 209 -17.82 16.33 -6.67
N TYR A 210 -17.05 15.23 -6.78
CA TYR A 210 -16.50 14.84 -8.08
C TYR A 210 -17.64 14.61 -9.09
N GLY A 211 -17.51 15.20 -10.27
CA GLY A 211 -18.54 15.11 -11.31
C GLY A 211 -19.88 15.78 -10.96
N PHE A 212 -19.93 16.57 -9.90
CA PHE A 212 -21.16 17.14 -9.30
C PHE A 212 -22.16 16.06 -8.85
N ASP A 213 -21.70 14.81 -8.65
CA ASP A 213 -22.55 13.69 -8.23
C ASP A 213 -22.38 13.43 -6.73
N GLU A 214 -23.45 13.63 -5.97
CA GLU A 214 -23.49 13.41 -4.51
C GLU A 214 -23.17 11.96 -4.11
N LYS A 215 -23.39 10.98 -4.99
CA LYS A 215 -23.04 9.58 -4.74
C LYS A 215 -21.56 9.38 -4.44
N ASN A 216 -20.72 10.29 -4.94
CA ASN A 216 -19.29 10.27 -4.69
C ASN A 216 -18.90 10.69 -3.26
N ASP A 217 -19.79 11.30 -2.48
CA ASP A 217 -19.50 11.74 -1.10
C ASP A 217 -19.16 10.58 -0.17
N SER A 218 -19.86 9.45 -0.32
CA SER A 218 -19.68 8.29 0.56
C SER A 218 -18.26 7.73 0.50
N VAL A 219 -17.64 7.72 -0.69
CA VAL A 219 -16.32 7.12 -0.94
C VAL A 219 -15.21 8.17 -0.94
N TYR A 220 -15.41 9.26 -1.67
CA TYR A 220 -14.33 10.21 -1.95
C TYR A 220 -14.42 11.50 -1.13
N GLY A 221 -15.57 11.77 -0.49
CA GLY A 221 -15.81 13.03 0.21
C GLY A 221 -15.95 14.21 -0.76
N LYS A 222 -15.55 15.39 -0.28
CA LYS A 222 -15.68 16.65 -1.01
C LYS A 222 -14.33 17.13 -1.55
N LEU A 223 -14.40 17.87 -2.65
CA LEU A 223 -13.28 18.59 -3.24
C LEU A 223 -13.40 20.06 -2.88
N TYR A 224 -12.38 20.64 -2.26
CA TYR A 224 -12.33 22.03 -1.80
C TYR A 224 -11.36 22.85 -2.64
N ASN A 225 -11.69 24.11 -2.93
CA ASN A 225 -10.76 25.02 -3.58
C ASN A 225 -9.75 25.61 -2.60
N TYR A 226 -8.70 26.23 -3.14
CA TYR A 226 -7.65 26.91 -2.36
C TYR A 226 -8.21 27.90 -1.34
N TRP A 227 -9.25 28.66 -1.71
CA TRP A 227 -9.82 29.70 -0.88
C TRP A 227 -10.55 29.13 0.35
N ALA A 228 -11.18 27.94 0.23
CA ALA A 228 -11.79 27.25 1.36
C ALA A 228 -10.72 26.69 2.30
N VAL A 229 -9.65 26.12 1.74
CA VAL A 229 -8.54 25.50 2.51
C VAL A 229 -7.74 26.54 3.29
N MET A 230 -7.57 27.73 2.73
CA MET A 230 -6.77 28.80 3.33
C MET A 230 -7.62 29.87 4.05
N ASP A 231 -8.92 29.61 4.28
CA ASP A 231 -9.81 30.56 4.93
C ASP A 231 -9.51 30.64 6.44
N LYS A 232 -9.39 31.87 6.94
CA LYS A 232 -9.12 32.13 8.36
C LYS A 232 -10.22 31.69 9.34
N ARG A 233 -11.41 31.34 8.80
CA ARG A 233 -12.53 30.79 9.57
C ARG A 233 -12.37 29.29 9.83
N ASN A 234 -11.33 28.68 9.29
CA ASN A 234 -10.92 27.28 9.41
C ASN A 234 -11.97 26.29 8.88
N LEU A 235 -11.54 25.51 7.89
CA LEU A 235 -12.32 24.45 7.27
C LEU A 235 -12.36 23.16 8.12
N GLU A 236 -11.25 22.89 8.78
CA GLU A 236 -11.00 21.67 9.56
C GLU A 236 -11.78 21.66 10.88
N PRO A 237 -12.02 20.49 11.49
CA PRO A 237 -12.62 20.39 12.81
C PRO A 237 -11.80 21.12 13.90
N PHE A 238 -12.47 21.62 14.94
CA PHE A 238 -11.80 22.27 16.05
C PHE A 238 -10.72 21.38 16.70
N GLY A 239 -9.51 21.92 16.86
CA GLY A 239 -8.35 21.18 17.40
C GLY A 239 -7.65 20.27 16.39
N TRP A 240 -8.07 20.28 15.13
CA TRP A 240 -7.43 19.61 14.01
C TRP A 240 -6.77 20.61 13.07
N ASN A 241 -5.89 20.12 12.20
CA ASN A 241 -5.25 20.90 11.15
C ASN A 241 -5.46 20.20 9.81
N ILE A 242 -5.42 20.94 8.72
CA ILE A 242 -5.31 20.35 7.39
C ILE A 242 -3.94 19.65 7.29
N SER A 243 -3.90 18.54 6.60
CA SER A 243 -2.72 17.67 6.51
C SER A 243 -1.46 18.41 6.04
N ASN A 244 -0.34 17.95 6.54
CA ASN A 244 1.00 18.28 6.09
C ASN A 244 1.71 17.02 5.55
N ILE A 245 3.01 17.10 5.28
CA ILE A 245 3.80 15.97 4.75
C ILE A 245 4.41 15.06 5.83
N SER A 246 4.13 15.28 7.12
CA SER A 246 4.82 14.58 8.21
C SER A 246 4.71 13.05 8.14
N LEU A 247 3.56 12.56 7.64
CA LEU A 247 3.35 11.12 7.45
C LEU A 247 4.30 10.53 6.40
N LEU A 248 4.70 11.29 5.37
CA LEU A 248 5.59 10.82 4.30
C LEU A 248 6.97 10.48 4.82
N ASP A 249 7.50 11.32 5.73
CA ASP A 249 8.86 11.17 6.26
C ASP A 249 9.04 9.80 6.92
N CYS A 250 8.09 9.38 7.76
CA CYS A 250 8.17 8.09 8.44
C CYS A 250 7.81 6.89 7.56
N LEU A 251 7.17 7.11 6.41
CA LEU A 251 6.84 6.04 5.46
C LEU A 251 7.96 5.74 4.46
N GLY A 252 9.08 6.45 4.53
CA GLY A 252 10.23 6.25 3.64
C GLY A 252 10.31 7.25 2.49
N GLY A 253 9.63 8.40 2.61
CA GLY A 253 9.66 9.50 1.65
C GLY A 253 8.86 9.24 0.38
N ASP A 254 9.04 10.14 -0.59
CA ASP A 254 8.20 10.23 -1.79
C ASP A 254 8.18 8.97 -2.66
N THR A 255 9.24 8.17 -2.66
CA THR A 255 9.34 6.98 -3.50
C THR A 255 8.65 5.75 -2.93
N LEU A 256 8.52 5.64 -1.61
CA LEU A 256 8.02 4.43 -0.94
C LEU A 256 6.65 4.63 -0.28
N ALA A 257 6.29 5.86 0.05
CA ALA A 257 5.07 6.14 0.82
C ALA A 257 3.78 5.90 0.01
N GLY A 258 3.82 6.10 -1.32
CA GLY A 258 2.62 6.03 -2.17
C GLY A 258 1.84 4.73 -2.03
N GLY A 259 2.48 3.59 -2.22
CA GLY A 259 1.85 2.29 -2.05
C GLY A 259 1.34 2.03 -0.62
N LYS A 260 2.08 2.54 0.38
CA LYS A 260 1.73 2.41 1.80
C LYS A 260 0.50 3.23 2.20
N MET A 261 0.17 4.27 1.44
CA MET A 261 -0.94 5.20 1.71
C MET A 261 -2.22 4.86 0.94
N LYS A 262 -2.13 4.14 -0.18
CA LYS A 262 -3.29 3.78 -1.01
C LYS A 262 -4.10 2.65 -0.38
N THR A 263 -5.44 2.72 -0.54
CA THR A 263 -6.29 1.55 -0.29
C THR A 263 -5.94 0.41 -1.24
N ILE A 264 -6.10 -0.81 -0.73
CA ILE A 264 -5.89 -2.03 -1.50
C ILE A 264 -7.05 -2.30 -2.46
N GLY A 265 -6.82 -3.21 -3.40
CA GLY A 265 -7.83 -3.66 -4.37
C GLY A 265 -7.90 -2.78 -5.61
N THR A 266 -8.63 -3.26 -6.61
CA THR A 266 -8.85 -2.56 -7.88
C THR A 266 -10.32 -2.58 -8.28
N LEU A 267 -10.71 -1.64 -9.14
CA LEU A 267 -12.07 -1.56 -9.66
C LEU A 267 -12.41 -2.79 -10.50
N GLU A 268 -11.47 -3.26 -11.30
CA GLU A 268 -11.62 -4.42 -12.18
C GLU A 268 -11.83 -5.71 -11.40
N ASN A 269 -11.20 -5.85 -10.24
CA ASN A 269 -11.39 -6.98 -9.34
C ASN A 269 -12.65 -6.86 -8.46
N GLY A 270 -13.29 -5.67 -8.44
CA GLY A 270 -14.45 -5.39 -7.62
C GLY A 270 -14.15 -5.39 -6.11
N ASP A 271 -12.90 -5.17 -5.71
CA ASP A 271 -12.43 -5.15 -4.33
C ASP A 271 -11.78 -3.83 -3.92
N GLY A 272 -11.77 -2.83 -4.80
CA GLY A 272 -11.23 -1.50 -4.55
C GLY A 272 -11.77 -0.47 -5.53
N TYR A 273 -11.24 0.76 -5.42
CA TYR A 273 -11.64 1.90 -6.23
C TYR A 273 -10.55 2.38 -7.19
N TRP A 274 -9.33 1.86 -7.07
CA TRP A 274 -8.23 2.19 -7.98
C TRP A 274 -8.34 1.39 -9.28
N TYR A 275 -8.03 2.01 -10.43
CA TYR A 275 -7.77 1.23 -11.64
C TYR A 275 -6.49 0.40 -11.49
N SER A 276 -6.48 -0.77 -12.12
CA SER A 276 -5.28 -1.61 -12.24
C SER A 276 -4.17 -0.88 -13.03
N PRO A 277 -2.89 -1.05 -12.67
CA PRO A 277 -2.34 -1.91 -11.64
C PRO A 277 -2.09 -1.14 -10.33
N ASN A 278 -2.90 -1.13 -9.36
CA ASN A 278 -2.71 -0.43 -8.08
C ASN A 278 -1.41 -0.90 -7.37
N ILE A 279 -0.24 -0.50 -7.93
CA ILE A 279 1.09 -1.02 -7.59
C ILE A 279 1.42 -0.74 -6.12
N ASP A 280 1.88 -1.77 -5.41
CA ASP A 280 2.32 -1.76 -4.01
C ASP A 280 1.31 -1.21 -2.99
N ALA A 281 0.04 -1.11 -3.37
CA ALA A 281 -1.00 -0.68 -2.47
C ALA A 281 -1.13 -1.64 -1.29
N SER A 282 -0.88 -1.15 -0.08
CA SER A 282 -0.92 -1.94 1.15
C SER A 282 -1.74 -1.30 2.27
N ASN A 283 -1.97 0.01 2.17
CA ASN A 283 -2.60 0.84 3.21
C ASN A 283 -1.99 0.68 4.61
N ILE A 284 -0.75 0.25 4.71
CA ILE A 284 -0.07 0.00 5.98
C ILE A 284 0.05 1.28 6.83
N SER A 285 -0.01 2.44 6.22
CA SER A 285 -0.01 3.73 6.90
C SER A 285 -1.30 4.01 7.68
N GLY A 286 -2.42 3.38 7.31
CA GLY A 286 -3.77 3.73 7.78
C GLY A 286 -4.39 4.94 7.09
N PHE A 287 -3.67 5.60 6.16
CA PHE A 287 -4.16 6.80 5.47
C PHE A 287 -5.40 6.54 4.63
N SER A 288 -5.58 5.33 4.11
CA SER A 288 -6.73 4.91 3.29
C SER A 288 -7.00 5.85 2.11
N GLY A 289 -5.94 6.20 1.38
CA GLY A 289 -6.01 7.09 0.23
C GLY A 289 -6.87 6.51 -0.88
N GLN A 290 -7.96 7.21 -1.24
CA GLN A 290 -8.90 6.84 -2.31
C GLN A 290 -8.59 7.65 -3.58
N PRO A 291 -8.81 7.09 -4.78
CA PRO A 291 -8.59 7.76 -6.05
C PRO A 291 -9.75 8.70 -6.41
N GLY A 292 -9.98 9.72 -5.60
CA GLY A 292 -11.10 10.66 -5.74
C GLY A 292 -10.93 11.70 -6.85
N GLY A 293 -9.81 11.66 -7.59
CA GLY A 293 -9.55 12.65 -8.64
C GLY A 293 -9.41 14.07 -8.12
N MET A 294 -9.68 15.02 -8.99
CA MET A 294 -9.70 16.46 -8.68
C MET A 294 -10.64 17.21 -9.61
N ALA A 295 -11.04 18.42 -9.24
CA ALA A 295 -11.65 19.39 -10.13
C ALA A 295 -10.68 20.54 -10.42
N THR A 296 -10.93 21.31 -11.50
CA THR A 296 -10.12 22.46 -11.88
C THR A 296 -10.93 23.53 -12.58
N ALA A 297 -10.57 24.79 -12.34
CA ALA A 297 -11.06 25.94 -13.10
C ALA A 297 -10.33 26.15 -14.42
N ASP A 298 -9.32 25.34 -14.75
CA ASP A 298 -8.51 25.47 -15.96
C ASP A 298 -9.04 24.57 -17.08
N PRO A 299 -9.67 25.15 -18.13
CA PRO A 299 -10.20 24.38 -19.24
C PRO A 299 -9.11 23.74 -20.12
N SER A 300 -7.87 24.25 -20.07
CA SER A 300 -6.75 23.67 -20.81
C SER A 300 -6.27 22.37 -20.18
N PHE A 301 -6.45 22.21 -18.86
CA PHE A 301 -6.09 21.00 -18.14
C PHE A 301 -7.22 19.95 -18.22
N SER A 302 -8.48 20.38 -18.04
CA SER A 302 -9.66 19.51 -18.21
C SER A 302 -10.85 20.30 -18.73
N PRO A 303 -11.27 20.10 -19.99
CA PRO A 303 -12.44 20.77 -20.54
C PRO A 303 -13.75 20.51 -19.82
N LYS A 304 -13.84 19.38 -19.11
CA LYS A 304 -15.01 18.99 -18.29
C LYS A 304 -14.89 19.42 -16.84
N GLY A 305 -13.79 20.05 -16.43
CA GLY A 305 -13.55 20.51 -15.08
C GLY A 305 -13.14 19.42 -14.08
N PHE A 306 -13.11 18.14 -14.46
CA PHE A 306 -12.73 17.00 -13.61
C PHE A 306 -11.68 16.13 -14.25
N TYR A 307 -10.83 15.50 -13.41
CA TYR A 307 -9.74 14.66 -13.87
C TYR A 307 -9.43 13.55 -12.85
N GLY A 308 -9.14 12.34 -13.37
CA GLY A 308 -8.43 11.29 -12.65
C GLY A 308 -9.23 10.50 -11.60
N LEU A 309 -10.58 10.42 -11.72
CA LEU A 309 -11.35 9.49 -10.89
C LEU A 309 -10.86 8.06 -11.12
N ASN A 310 -10.68 7.31 -10.03
CA ASN A 310 -10.16 5.95 -9.99
C ASN A 310 -8.68 5.79 -10.42
N GLU A 311 -8.02 6.88 -10.85
CA GLU A 311 -6.62 6.89 -11.31
C GLU A 311 -5.70 7.59 -10.32
N ILE A 312 -6.16 8.72 -9.76
CA ILE A 312 -5.36 9.56 -8.86
C ILE A 312 -6.16 9.98 -7.64
N GLY A 313 -5.48 10.06 -6.50
CA GLY A 313 -5.97 10.74 -5.31
C GLY A 313 -5.20 12.03 -5.10
N ASN A 314 -5.90 13.13 -4.81
CA ASN A 314 -5.30 14.44 -4.61
C ASN A 314 -5.75 15.04 -3.28
N TRP A 315 -4.81 15.48 -2.46
CA TRP A 315 -5.09 16.12 -1.18
C TRP A 315 -4.34 17.43 -1.03
N TRP A 316 -5.01 18.45 -0.50
CA TRP A 316 -4.36 19.67 -0.09
C TRP A 316 -3.39 19.42 1.06
N ILE A 317 -2.19 19.97 0.95
CA ILE A 317 -1.19 20.03 1.99
C ILE A 317 -0.98 21.51 2.33
N VAL A 318 -1.01 21.81 3.64
CA VAL A 318 -0.76 23.17 4.14
C VAL A 318 0.56 23.18 4.90
N TYR A 319 1.43 24.11 4.51
CA TYR A 319 2.69 24.36 5.21
C TYR A 319 2.45 25.44 6.25
N TYR A 320 2.70 25.10 7.50
CA TYR A 320 2.60 26.06 8.60
C TYR A 320 3.93 26.84 8.73
N PRO A 321 3.90 28.12 9.19
CA PRO A 321 5.05 29.04 9.14
C PRO A 321 6.34 28.55 9.83
N ASN A 322 6.26 27.56 10.68
CA ASN A 322 7.40 26.97 11.41
C ASN A 322 7.92 25.67 10.77
N ASP A 323 7.43 25.29 9.61
CA ASP A 323 7.88 24.06 8.93
C ASP A 323 9.10 24.39 8.06
N SER A 324 10.28 23.99 8.52
CA SER A 324 11.58 24.28 7.87
C SER A 324 11.76 23.64 6.49
N LYS A 325 10.84 22.76 6.07
CA LYS A 325 10.84 22.08 4.77
C LYS A 325 10.01 22.78 3.70
N SER A 326 9.39 23.90 4.01
CA SER A 326 8.54 24.64 3.08
C SER A 326 9.37 25.37 2.02
N ILE A 327 9.57 24.75 0.87
CA ILE A 327 10.02 25.41 -0.36
C ILE A 327 8.86 26.02 -1.15
N TYR A 328 7.62 25.80 -0.71
CA TYR A 328 6.38 26.24 -1.35
C TYR A 328 5.66 27.26 -0.50
N THR A 329 5.16 28.29 -1.13
CA THR A 329 4.36 29.33 -0.45
C THR A 329 2.95 28.79 -0.13
N ASN A 330 2.74 28.38 1.08
CA ASN A 330 1.45 28.16 1.77
C ASN A 330 0.64 26.91 1.45
N SER A 331 0.70 26.30 0.26
CA SER A 331 -0.04 25.05 -0.03
C SER A 331 0.51 24.30 -1.23
N ALA A 332 0.36 22.98 -1.21
CA ALA A 332 0.68 22.07 -2.29
C ALA A 332 -0.37 20.94 -2.37
N LEU A 333 -0.31 20.09 -3.39
CA LEU A 333 -1.09 18.87 -3.47
C LEU A 333 -0.20 17.65 -3.25
N LEU A 334 -0.62 16.78 -2.35
CA LEU A 334 -0.18 15.39 -2.29
C LEU A 334 -0.95 14.63 -3.38
N VAL A 335 -0.23 13.98 -4.27
CA VAL A 335 -0.83 13.20 -5.36
C VAL A 335 -0.41 11.74 -5.23
N LEU A 336 -1.38 10.84 -5.06
CA LEU A 336 -1.19 9.40 -5.19
C LEU A 336 -1.73 8.97 -6.56
N TRP A 337 -1.05 8.06 -7.20
CA TRP A 337 -1.47 7.51 -8.49
C TRP A 337 -1.26 5.99 -8.54
N SER A 338 -1.71 5.33 -9.59
CA SER A 338 -1.62 3.87 -9.74
C SER A 338 -0.19 3.31 -9.64
N GLY A 339 0.84 4.14 -9.91
CA GLY A 339 2.26 3.82 -9.66
C GLY A 339 2.66 3.93 -8.17
N MET A 340 3.92 3.66 -7.85
CA MET A 340 4.47 3.67 -6.48
C MET A 340 4.68 5.08 -5.90
N GLY A 341 4.78 6.10 -6.73
CA GLY A 341 5.28 7.43 -6.35
C GLY A 341 4.23 8.33 -5.73
N ILE A 342 4.74 9.31 -4.99
CA ILE A 342 4.04 10.51 -4.57
C ILE A 342 4.64 11.66 -5.37
N VAL A 343 3.80 12.55 -5.86
CA VAL A 343 4.24 13.82 -6.38
C VAL A 343 3.66 14.92 -5.51
N SER A 344 4.50 15.64 -4.76
CA SER A 344 4.09 16.93 -4.24
C SER A 344 4.31 17.96 -5.34
N SER A 345 3.27 18.56 -5.84
CA SER A 345 3.38 19.65 -6.82
C SER A 345 2.79 20.91 -6.23
N GLY A 346 3.56 22.01 -6.30
CA GLY A 346 2.99 23.35 -6.15
C GLY A 346 1.94 23.53 -7.25
N ARG A 347 0.68 23.26 -6.95
CA ARG A 347 -0.40 23.33 -7.92
C ARG A 347 -1.03 24.71 -7.91
N ASP A 348 -1.44 25.07 -9.09
CA ASP A 348 -2.26 26.23 -9.36
C ASP A 348 -3.49 26.26 -8.43
N LYS A 349 -3.75 27.41 -7.85
CA LYS A 349 -4.93 27.73 -7.04
C LYS A 349 -6.26 27.45 -7.74
N LYS A 350 -6.23 27.13 -9.05
CA LYS A 350 -7.37 26.71 -9.86
C LYS A 350 -7.90 25.31 -9.53
N SER A 351 -7.15 24.53 -8.75
CA SER A 351 -7.53 23.16 -8.38
C SER A 351 -8.52 23.10 -7.23
N LEU A 352 -9.39 22.08 -7.25
CA LEU A 352 -10.15 21.61 -6.11
C LEU A 352 -9.73 20.17 -5.83
N ALA A 353 -9.39 19.90 -4.57
CA ALA A 353 -8.89 18.59 -4.15
C ALA A 353 -9.47 18.20 -2.79
N SER A 354 -9.32 16.94 -2.42
CA SER A 354 -9.72 16.44 -1.11
C SER A 354 -8.91 17.08 0.00
N VAL A 355 -9.45 17.04 1.21
CA VAL A 355 -8.77 17.48 2.44
C VAL A 355 -8.71 16.30 3.40
N ARG A 356 -7.54 16.08 3.98
CA ARG A 356 -7.34 15.18 5.10
C ARG A 356 -6.89 15.98 6.31
N CYS A 357 -7.40 15.64 7.50
CA CYS A 357 -7.05 16.35 8.71
C CYS A 357 -6.15 15.54 9.63
N VAL A 358 -5.31 16.25 10.36
CA VAL A 358 -4.35 15.72 11.34
C VAL A 358 -4.44 16.52 12.63
N LYS A 359 -4.37 15.82 13.75
CA LYS A 359 -4.28 16.43 15.09
C LYS A 359 -2.88 16.22 15.61
N LYS A 360 -2.13 17.30 15.75
CA LYS A 360 -0.79 17.27 16.33
C LYS A 360 -0.88 16.94 17.82
N LYS A 361 0.04 16.11 18.28
CA LYS A 361 0.24 15.90 19.73
C LYS A 361 0.64 17.16 20.44
#